data_99a31b812828bb6f62e1e09d50a8707b
#
_entry.id   99a31b812828bb6f62e1e09d50a8707b
#
_cell.length_a   1.000
_cell.length_b   1.000
_cell.length_c   1.000
_cell.angle_alpha   90.00
_cell.angle_beta   90.00
_cell.angle_gamma   90.00
#
_symmetry.space_group_name_H-M   'P 1'
#
loop_
_entity.id
_entity.type
_entity.pdbx_description
1 polymer ?
#
loop_
_entity_poly.entity_id
_entity_poly.type
_entity_poly.pdbx_seq_one_letter_code
_entity_poly.pdbx_strand_id
1 'polypeptide(L)'
;TAHWVAGFLWHYVMRANRENFLYDLRNIDGESLQYTRYEEGQFYGWHNDSGLSTHYKPMSVGNRGNNNESVQDFINENCETVRKLSFAMQLSHPDDYEGGNVQLLDEGGNPYIVPRQRGTIVLFDSRTQHRVLKVTKGTRKSIVGWVVGPRWK
;
A
#
# COMPACT_ATOMS: atom_id res chain seq x y z
N THR A 1 10.44 -17.31 -7.62
CA THR A 1 9.13 -16.67 -7.72
C THR A 1 8.55 -16.39 -6.35
N ALA A 2 8.06 -15.20 -6.11
CA ALA A 2 7.63 -14.71 -4.80
C ALA A 2 6.24 -15.20 -4.36
N HIS A 3 5.70 -16.26 -4.95
CA HIS A 3 4.34 -16.74 -4.67
C HIS A 3 4.10 -17.08 -3.19
N TRP A 4 5.07 -17.68 -2.52
CA TRP A 4 4.94 -18.01 -1.11
C TRP A 4 4.92 -16.77 -0.20
N VAL A 5 5.66 -15.70 -0.58
CA VAL A 5 5.66 -14.42 0.16
C VAL A 5 4.29 -13.77 0.07
N ALA A 6 3.70 -13.75 -1.12
CA ALA A 6 2.36 -13.21 -1.33
C ALA A 6 1.31 -14.00 -0.53
N GLY A 7 1.38 -15.34 -0.54
CA GLY A 7 0.48 -16.19 0.25
C GLY A 7 0.64 -15.99 1.76
N PHE A 8 1.89 -15.87 2.22
CA PHE A 8 2.19 -15.56 3.62
C PHE A 8 1.58 -14.22 4.06
N LEU A 9 1.82 -13.16 3.29
CA LEU A 9 1.27 -11.83 3.58
C LEU A 9 -0.25 -11.82 3.50
N TRP A 10 -0.83 -12.49 2.51
CA TRP A 10 -2.28 -12.62 2.36
C TRP A 10 -2.93 -13.27 3.58
N HIS A 11 -2.30 -14.32 4.13
CA HIS A 11 -2.79 -14.98 5.35
C HIS A 11 -2.95 -13.98 6.51
N TYR A 12 -1.91 -13.17 6.77
CA TYR A 12 -1.95 -12.18 7.86
C TYR A 12 -2.90 -11.02 7.57
N VAL A 13 -2.97 -10.57 6.33
CA VAL A 13 -3.94 -9.56 5.89
C VAL A 13 -5.36 -10.03 6.16
N MET A 14 -5.70 -11.24 5.74
CA MET A 14 -7.05 -11.78 5.93
C MET A 14 -7.40 -12.02 7.39
N ARG A 15 -6.42 -12.43 8.20
CA ARG A 15 -6.60 -12.54 9.65
C ARG A 15 -6.90 -11.18 10.27
N ALA A 16 -6.08 -10.19 10.00
CA ALA A 16 -6.26 -8.84 10.52
C ALA A 16 -7.56 -8.19 10.02
N ASN A 17 -7.93 -8.48 8.76
CA ASN A 17 -9.19 -7.99 8.21
C ASN A 17 -10.42 -8.53 8.96
N ARG A 18 -10.42 -9.83 9.28
CA ARG A 18 -11.51 -10.45 10.05
C ARG A 18 -11.63 -9.90 11.47
N GLU A 19 -10.52 -9.51 12.07
CA GLU A 19 -10.46 -9.03 13.45
C GLU A 19 -10.72 -7.54 13.57
N ASN A 20 -10.38 -6.73 12.56
CA ASN A 20 -10.32 -5.27 12.72
C ASN A 20 -11.08 -4.47 11.65
N PHE A 21 -10.98 -4.84 10.36
CA PHE A 21 -11.46 -3.97 9.28
C PHE A 21 -12.82 -4.41 8.71
N LEU A 22 -13.03 -5.71 8.56
CA LEU A 22 -14.23 -6.31 7.96
C LEU A 22 -14.51 -5.80 6.54
N TYR A 23 -13.47 -5.47 5.79
CA TYR A 23 -13.60 -5.00 4.41
C TYR A 23 -13.82 -6.16 3.44
N ASP A 24 -14.59 -5.89 2.40
CA ASP A 24 -14.67 -6.78 1.23
C ASP A 24 -13.36 -6.64 0.43
N LEU A 25 -12.54 -7.68 0.50
CA LEU A 25 -11.22 -7.75 -0.13
C LEU A 25 -11.21 -8.87 -1.17
N ARG A 26 -10.56 -8.62 -2.30
CA ARG A 26 -10.46 -9.61 -3.39
C ARG A 26 -9.07 -10.24 -3.47
N ASN A 27 -8.03 -9.42 -3.56
CA ASN A 27 -6.66 -9.88 -3.74
C ASN A 27 -5.64 -8.78 -3.41
N ILE A 28 -4.39 -9.18 -3.33
CA ILE A 28 -3.28 -8.22 -3.36
C ILE A 28 -3.24 -7.61 -4.76
N ASP A 29 -3.06 -6.30 -4.85
CA ASP A 29 -2.98 -5.56 -6.11
C ASP A 29 -1.84 -6.11 -6.97
N GLY A 30 -2.11 -6.55 -8.16
CA GLY A 30 -1.43 -7.53 -8.98
C GLY A 30 0.05 -7.45 -9.28
N GLU A 31 0.68 -6.31 -9.34
CA GLU A 31 2.13 -6.25 -9.57
C GLU A 31 2.93 -5.99 -8.27
N SER A 32 2.37 -6.20 -7.11
CA SER A 32 2.50 -5.18 -6.11
C SER A 32 3.06 -5.57 -4.78
N LEU A 33 3.86 -6.59 -4.70
CA LEU A 33 4.81 -6.66 -3.62
C LEU A 33 6.05 -5.85 -4.02
N GLN A 34 6.18 -4.66 -3.45
CA GLN A 34 7.33 -3.81 -3.70
C GLN A 34 8.37 -3.99 -2.60
N TYR A 35 9.54 -4.46 -2.98
CA TYR A 35 10.71 -4.35 -2.12
C TYR A 35 11.19 -2.90 -2.15
N THR A 36 11.17 -2.25 -1.00
CA THR A 36 11.63 -0.87 -0.85
C THR A 36 12.92 -0.81 -0.05
N ARG A 37 13.79 0.10 -0.44
CA ARG A 37 15.06 0.36 0.20
C ARG A 37 15.24 1.87 0.35
N TYR A 38 15.37 2.32 1.59
CA TYR A 38 15.67 3.71 1.92
C TYR A 38 17.09 3.80 2.45
N GLU A 39 17.92 4.56 1.76
CA GLU A 39 19.29 4.86 2.14
C GLU A 39 19.37 6.18 2.89
N GLU A 40 20.54 6.49 3.43
CA GLU A 40 20.80 7.73 4.13
C GLU A 40 20.35 8.96 3.30
N GLY A 41 19.62 9.86 3.93
CA GLY A 41 19.04 11.04 3.31
C GLY A 41 17.66 10.83 2.66
N GLN A 42 17.25 9.60 2.41
CA GLN A 42 15.97 9.30 1.76
C GLN A 42 14.80 9.31 2.75
N PHE A 43 13.65 9.74 2.26
CA PHE A 43 12.40 9.83 3.00
C PHE A 43 11.21 9.76 2.04
N TYR A 44 10.01 9.62 2.59
CA TYR A 44 8.78 9.75 1.83
C TYR A 44 7.80 10.62 2.63
N GLY A 45 7.34 11.72 2.04
CA GLY A 45 6.46 12.69 2.70
C GLY A 45 5.06 12.16 2.98
N TRP A 46 4.24 12.98 3.63
CA TRP A 46 2.85 12.65 3.91
C TRP A 46 2.07 12.38 2.63
N HIS A 47 1.42 11.22 2.57
CA HIS A 47 0.58 10.78 1.47
C HIS A 47 -0.42 9.73 1.97
N ASN A 48 -1.40 9.42 1.15
CA ASN A 48 -2.24 8.24 1.27
C ASN A 48 -2.07 7.35 0.04
N ASP A 49 -2.51 6.12 0.14
CA ASP A 49 -2.43 5.12 -0.93
C ASP A 49 -3.77 4.90 -1.62
N SER A 50 -4.80 5.64 -1.21
CA SER A 50 -6.12 5.53 -1.79
C SER A 50 -6.06 5.95 -3.26
N GLY A 51 -6.25 4.99 -4.14
CA GLY A 51 -6.19 5.19 -5.57
C GLY A 51 -6.90 4.07 -6.29
N LEU A 52 -7.06 4.25 -7.57
CA LEU A 52 -7.55 3.21 -8.45
C LEU A 52 -6.52 2.09 -8.50
N SER A 53 -7.00 0.85 -8.49
CA SER A 53 -6.14 -0.31 -8.67
C SER A 53 -5.45 -0.25 -10.03
N THR A 54 -4.18 -0.66 -10.08
CA THR A 54 -3.42 -0.80 -11.33
C THR A 54 -3.93 -1.93 -12.23
N HIS A 55 -4.92 -2.71 -11.79
CA HIS A 55 -5.61 -3.70 -12.60
C HIS A 55 -6.60 -3.05 -13.57
N TYR A 56 -6.11 -2.09 -14.28
CA TYR A 56 -6.73 -1.60 -15.47
C TYR A 56 -6.56 -2.65 -16.58
N LYS A 57 -7.65 -3.26 -17.02
CA LYS A 57 -7.65 -3.94 -18.30
C LYS A 57 -7.75 -2.86 -19.36
N PRO A 58 -6.67 -2.59 -20.14
CA PRO A 58 -6.84 -1.74 -21.28
C PRO A 58 -7.89 -2.42 -22.20
N MET A 59 -9.03 -1.78 -22.37
CA MET A 59 -9.89 -2.18 -23.48
C MET A 59 -9.06 -2.03 -24.74
N SER A 60 -9.10 -3.04 -25.60
CA SER A 60 -8.49 -2.95 -26.92
C SER A 60 -8.92 -1.63 -27.55
N VAL A 61 -7.97 -0.83 -27.97
CA VAL A 61 -8.14 0.52 -28.54
C VAL A 61 -8.83 0.50 -29.93
N GLY A 62 -9.50 -0.59 -30.27
CA GLY A 62 -10.28 -0.71 -31.50
C GLY A 62 -11.65 -0.08 -31.32
N ASN A 63 -11.87 1.06 -31.94
CA ASN A 63 -13.14 1.76 -32.11
C ASN A 63 -13.65 2.60 -30.94
N ARG A 64 -12.87 3.56 -30.47
CA ARG A 64 -13.46 4.75 -29.86
C ARG A 64 -13.73 5.80 -30.92
N GLY A 65 -14.99 5.93 -31.25
CA GLY A 65 -15.48 7.15 -31.92
C GLY A 65 -15.14 8.36 -31.03
N ASN A 66 -15.05 9.52 -31.65
CA ASN A 66 -14.71 10.84 -31.09
C ASN A 66 -15.59 11.29 -29.92
N ASN A 67 -15.55 10.61 -28.79
CA ASN A 67 -16.21 11.06 -27.58
C ASN A 67 -15.16 11.70 -26.67
N ASN A 68 -15.42 12.95 -26.32
CA ASN A 68 -14.63 13.78 -25.39
C ASN A 68 -14.66 13.26 -23.93
N GLU A 69 -14.70 11.97 -23.71
CA GLU A 69 -14.53 11.42 -22.38
C GLU A 69 -13.12 11.69 -21.90
N SER A 70 -13.01 12.32 -20.75
CA SER A 70 -11.72 12.51 -20.12
C SER A 70 -11.12 11.14 -19.79
N VAL A 71 -9.78 11.05 -19.78
CA VAL A 71 -9.08 9.83 -19.33
C VAL A 71 -9.54 9.42 -17.93
N GLN A 72 -9.87 10.38 -17.08
CA GLN A 72 -10.35 10.15 -15.73
C GLN A 72 -11.75 9.52 -15.71
N ASP A 73 -12.66 9.95 -16.58
CA ASP A 73 -14.01 9.38 -16.67
C ASP A 73 -13.92 7.93 -17.13
N PHE A 74 -13.09 7.66 -18.11
CA PHE A 74 -12.83 6.30 -18.57
C PHE A 74 -12.26 5.40 -17.47
N ILE A 75 -11.28 5.87 -16.71
CA ILE A 75 -10.71 5.14 -15.57
C ILE A 75 -11.81 4.90 -14.52
N ASN A 76 -12.62 5.88 -14.20
CA ASN A 76 -13.69 5.77 -13.22
C ASN A 76 -14.75 4.74 -13.62
N GLU A 77 -15.07 4.64 -14.89
CA GLU A 77 -16.07 3.68 -15.38
C GLU A 77 -15.53 2.26 -15.47
N ASN A 78 -14.25 2.07 -15.80
CA ASN A 78 -13.67 0.76 -16.08
C ASN A 78 -12.86 0.18 -14.91
N CYS A 79 -12.57 0.95 -13.88
CA CYS A 79 -11.88 0.46 -12.70
C CYS A 79 -12.87 -0.19 -11.71
N GLU A 80 -12.89 -1.51 -11.66
CA GLU A 80 -13.78 -2.28 -10.78
C GLU A 80 -13.32 -2.34 -9.33
N THR A 81 -12.04 -2.08 -9.08
CA THR A 81 -11.44 -2.23 -7.75
C THR A 81 -10.69 -0.98 -7.32
N VAL A 82 -10.62 -0.78 -6.01
CA VAL A 82 -9.84 0.27 -5.36
C VAL A 82 -8.95 -0.34 -4.29
N ARG A 83 -7.86 0.33 -3.96
CA ARG A 83 -7.02 -0.02 -2.82
C ARG A 83 -7.78 0.24 -1.53
N LYS A 84 -7.92 -0.77 -0.71
CA LYS A 84 -8.64 -0.71 0.58
C LYS A 84 -7.70 -0.77 1.77
N LEU A 85 -6.71 -1.65 1.72
CA LEU A 85 -5.70 -1.79 2.75
C LEU A 85 -4.30 -1.66 2.17
N SER A 86 -3.46 -1.00 2.90
CA SER A 86 -2.01 -0.94 2.67
C SER A 86 -1.30 -1.73 3.75
N PHE A 87 -0.20 -2.35 3.40
CA PHE A 87 0.64 -3.02 4.38
C PHE A 87 2.13 -2.75 4.11
N ALA A 88 2.89 -2.79 5.18
CA ALA A 88 4.35 -2.75 5.15
C ALA A 88 4.91 -3.80 6.09
N MET A 89 5.81 -4.65 5.59
CA MET A 89 6.56 -5.60 6.39
C MET A 89 7.99 -5.12 6.56
N GLN A 90 8.42 -4.99 7.80
CA GLN A 90 9.76 -4.55 8.14
C GLN A 90 10.78 -5.68 7.95
N LEU A 91 11.80 -5.44 7.13
CA LEU A 91 12.85 -6.43 6.84
C LEU A 91 14.18 -6.13 7.53
N SER A 92 14.49 -4.86 7.80
CA SER A 92 15.69 -4.47 8.53
C SER A 92 15.56 -4.73 10.02
N HIS A 93 16.66 -5.10 10.67
CA HIS A 93 16.75 -5.03 12.11
C HIS A 93 16.72 -3.56 12.56
N PRO A 94 16.13 -3.22 13.73
CA PRO A 94 16.08 -1.82 14.21
C PRO A 94 17.45 -1.14 14.31
N ASP A 95 18.50 -1.92 14.60
CA ASP A 95 19.88 -1.41 14.76
C ASP A 95 20.62 -1.22 13.44
N ASP A 96 20.06 -1.67 12.31
CA ASP A 96 20.68 -1.55 10.99
C ASP A 96 20.60 -0.11 10.43
N TYR A 97 19.79 0.76 11.04
CA TYR A 97 19.58 2.13 10.57
C TYR A 97 19.10 3.07 11.67
N GLU A 98 19.38 4.36 11.48
CA GLU A 98 18.87 5.45 12.32
C GLU A 98 17.90 6.33 11.54
N GLY A 99 16.93 6.92 12.23
CA GLY A 99 15.83 7.61 11.56
C GLY A 99 14.87 6.63 10.87
N GLY A 100 14.29 7.02 9.75
CA GLY A 100 13.46 6.14 8.90
C GLY A 100 12.19 5.60 9.56
N ASN A 101 11.71 6.22 10.63
CA ASN A 101 10.46 5.81 11.28
C ASN A 101 9.27 5.98 10.33
N VAL A 102 8.40 4.99 10.33
CA VAL A 102 7.11 5.10 9.66
C VAL A 102 6.12 5.71 10.64
N GLN A 103 5.42 6.73 10.20
CA GLN A 103 4.36 7.39 10.96
C GLN A 103 3.04 7.31 10.20
N LEU A 104 1.97 7.07 10.95
CA LEU A 104 0.60 7.16 10.49
C LEU A 104 -0.12 8.24 11.28
N LEU A 105 -1.16 8.85 10.70
CA LEU A 105 -2.08 9.70 11.44
C LEU A 105 -3.21 8.86 12.03
N ASP A 106 -3.52 9.11 13.31
CA ASP A 106 -4.73 8.59 13.93
C ASP A 106 -5.98 9.35 13.46
N GLU A 107 -7.15 8.96 13.94
CA GLU A 107 -8.43 9.61 13.61
C GLU A 107 -8.48 11.08 14.06
N GLY A 108 -7.71 11.45 15.06
CA GLY A 108 -7.56 12.83 15.55
C GLY A 108 -6.57 13.66 14.76
N GLY A 109 -5.88 13.06 13.77
CA GLY A 109 -4.84 13.72 12.98
C GLY A 109 -3.48 13.78 13.70
N ASN A 110 -3.28 13.01 14.77
CA ASN A 110 -2.02 12.98 15.48
C ASN A 110 -1.10 11.89 14.90
N PRO A 111 0.18 12.19 14.65
CA PRO A 111 1.11 11.20 14.16
C PRO A 111 1.54 10.23 15.28
N TYR A 112 1.59 8.95 14.96
CA TYR A 112 2.20 7.93 15.81
C TYR A 112 3.19 7.08 15.02
N ILE A 113 4.19 6.54 15.72
CA ILE A 113 5.26 5.73 15.14
C ILE A 113 4.86 4.26 15.21
N VAL A 114 4.95 3.56 14.07
CA VAL A 114 4.72 2.12 14.03
C VAL A 114 5.93 1.35 14.57
N PRO A 115 5.74 0.13 15.10
CA PRO A 115 6.84 -0.69 15.61
C PRO A 115 7.91 -0.97 14.54
N ARG A 116 9.18 -1.00 14.97
CA ARG A 116 10.36 -1.17 14.10
C ARG A 116 10.93 -2.58 14.03
N GLN A 117 10.41 -3.52 14.83
CA GLN A 117 10.95 -4.87 14.90
C GLN A 117 10.90 -5.55 13.54
N ARG A 118 11.97 -6.28 13.21
CA ARG A 118 12.02 -7.09 11.99
C ARG A 118 10.86 -8.10 11.98
N GLY A 119 10.20 -8.23 10.85
CA GLY A 119 9.05 -9.11 10.67
C GLY A 119 7.72 -8.50 11.07
N THR A 120 7.70 -7.30 11.66
CA THR A 120 6.44 -6.59 11.92
C THR A 120 5.73 -6.29 10.60
N ILE A 121 4.47 -6.69 10.52
CA ILE A 121 3.56 -6.31 9.43
C ILE A 121 2.61 -5.25 9.97
N VAL A 122 2.69 -4.06 9.43
CA VAL A 122 1.75 -2.97 9.71
C VAL A 122 0.71 -2.97 8.63
N LEU A 123 -0.56 -2.99 9.02
CA LEU A 123 -1.70 -2.98 8.12
C LEU A 123 -2.59 -1.79 8.47
N PHE A 124 -2.98 -1.00 7.48
CA PHE A 124 -3.79 0.19 7.68
C PHE A 124 -4.69 0.47 6.47
N ASP A 125 -5.76 1.22 6.69
CA ASP A 125 -6.65 1.69 5.62
C ASP A 125 -5.84 2.52 4.62
N SER A 126 -6.00 2.24 3.32
CA SER A 126 -5.24 2.94 2.28
C SER A 126 -5.50 4.45 2.22
N ARG A 127 -6.58 4.93 2.84
CA ARG A 127 -6.91 6.36 2.98
C ARG A 127 -6.13 7.05 4.10
N THR A 128 -5.49 6.27 4.98
CA THR A 128 -4.71 6.80 6.11
C THR A 128 -3.49 7.54 5.62
N GLN A 129 -3.32 8.78 6.09
CA GLN A 129 -2.11 9.55 5.84
C GLN A 129 -0.93 8.93 6.57
N HIS A 130 0.18 8.75 5.85
CA HIS A 130 1.39 8.16 6.41
C HIS A 130 2.63 8.71 5.73
N ARG A 131 3.77 8.53 6.39
CA ARG A 131 5.08 8.93 5.86
C ARG A 131 6.20 8.05 6.35
N VAL A 132 7.35 8.11 5.68
CA VAL A 132 8.62 7.58 6.15
C VAL A 132 9.55 8.76 6.43
N LEU A 133 9.97 8.90 7.68
CA LEU A 133 10.93 9.92 8.08
C LEU A 133 12.31 9.64 7.46
N LYS A 134 13.11 10.69 7.33
CA LYS A 134 14.45 10.58 6.76
C LYS A 134 15.28 9.53 7.49
N VAL A 135 15.91 8.64 6.73
CA VAL A 135 16.97 7.76 7.21
C VAL A 135 18.21 8.62 7.40
N THR A 136 18.74 8.65 8.62
CA THR A 136 19.92 9.46 8.96
C THR A 136 21.21 8.68 8.91
N LYS A 137 21.14 7.34 8.99
CA LYS A 137 22.27 6.43 8.88
C LYS A 137 21.80 5.03 8.51
N GLY A 138 22.62 4.30 7.75
CA GLY A 138 22.31 2.93 7.37
C GLY A 138 21.24 2.79 6.30
N THR A 139 20.60 1.63 6.24
CA THR A 139 19.61 1.31 5.21
C THR A 139 18.39 0.64 5.81
N ARG A 140 17.21 1.21 5.56
CA ARG A 140 15.93 0.61 5.90
C ARG A 140 15.37 -0.17 4.71
N LYS A 141 14.97 -1.42 4.95
CA LYS A 141 14.37 -2.31 3.94
C LYS A 141 12.99 -2.77 4.40
N SER A 142 12.05 -2.80 3.46
CA SER A 142 10.69 -3.29 3.72
C SER A 142 10.06 -3.88 2.47
N ILE A 143 9.03 -4.68 2.66
CA ILE A 143 8.09 -5.06 1.60
C ILE A 143 6.82 -4.28 1.83
N VAL A 144 6.33 -3.60 0.82
CA VAL A 144 5.04 -2.91 0.85
C VAL A 144 4.11 -3.46 -0.22
N GLY A 145 2.82 -3.36 0.02
CA GLY A 145 1.82 -3.78 -0.93
C GLY A 145 0.44 -3.26 -0.55
N TRP A 146 -0.48 -3.50 -1.46
CA TRP A 146 -1.85 -3.02 -1.36
C TRP A 146 -2.83 -4.15 -1.59
N VAL A 147 -3.96 -4.07 -0.92
CA VAL A 147 -5.05 -5.02 -1.07
C VAL A 147 -6.24 -4.29 -1.63
N VAL A 148 -6.79 -4.85 -2.68
CA VAL A 148 -7.90 -4.27 -3.42
C VAL A 148 -9.21 -4.99 -3.12
N GLY A 149 -10.28 -4.27 -3.29
CA GLY A 149 -11.64 -4.77 -3.22
C GLY A 149 -12.56 -3.90 -4.09
N PRO A 150 -13.86 -4.20 -4.12
CA PRO A 150 -14.82 -3.41 -4.86
C PRO A 150 -14.82 -1.96 -4.38
N ARG A 151 -15.29 -1.05 -5.21
CA ARG A 151 -15.42 0.37 -4.85
C ARG A 151 -16.19 0.53 -3.53
N TRP A 152 -15.88 1.58 -2.80
CA TRP A 152 -16.68 1.98 -1.64
C TRP A 152 -18.09 2.33 -2.08
N LYS A 153 -19.06 1.84 -1.33
CA LYS A 153 -20.49 2.16 -1.54
C LYS A 153 -20.90 3.36 -0.72
#